data_f874bad1208b4d26eefab5b5ec766958
#
_entry.id   f874bad1208b4d26eefab5b5ec766958
#
_cell.length_a   1.000
_cell.length_b   1.000
_cell.length_c   1.000
_cell.angle_alpha   90.00
_cell.angle_beta   90.00
_cell.angle_gamma   90.00
#
_symmetry.space_group_name_H-M   'P 1'
#
loop_
_entity.id
_entity.type
_entity.pdbx_description
1 polymer ?
#
loop_
_entity_poly.entity_id
_entity_poly.type
_entity_poly.pdbx_seq_one_letter_code
_entity_poly.pdbx_strand_id
1 'polypeptide(L)'
;MAAFPKSAPPLPENLTEHRCDECDGVKDDFSGVEWWSADGALIDKNYEELPLFTLEAFHYYLPAFLLRAVDAFDPDNEVLEFSIYSLTPTKTPTDDRRYRARLALFTPEQISAVAGFLEEIQNDERFYDYYADVERGLRKFWHVAKS
;
A
#
# COMPACT_ATOMS: atom_id res chain seq x y z
N MET A 1 8.71 -6.13 -9.03
CA MET A 1 7.34 -5.75 -9.43
C MET A 1 7.31 -5.05 -10.78
N ALA A 2 7.19 -5.86 -11.83
CA ALA A 2 7.22 -5.35 -13.21
C ALA A 2 6.08 -4.39 -13.55
N ALA A 3 4.95 -4.48 -12.84
CA ALA A 3 3.79 -3.63 -13.08
C ALA A 3 3.99 -2.17 -12.66
N PHE A 4 4.99 -1.89 -11.81
CA PHE A 4 5.26 -0.54 -11.30
C PHE A 4 6.51 0.02 -11.97
N PRO A 5 6.39 1.13 -12.71
CA PRO A 5 7.53 1.69 -13.43
C PRO A 5 8.56 2.32 -12.50
N LYS A 6 9.82 2.25 -12.91
CA LYS A 6 10.92 2.93 -12.22
C LYS A 6 10.96 4.39 -12.66
N SER A 7 10.05 5.20 -12.11
CA SER A 7 9.93 6.61 -12.40
C SER A 7 10.50 7.47 -11.28
N ALA A 8 10.59 8.79 -11.51
CA ALA A 8 11.08 9.71 -10.50
C ALA A 8 10.14 9.77 -9.30
N PRO A 9 10.66 9.90 -8.06
CA PRO A 9 9.81 10.02 -6.88
C PRO A 9 9.02 11.32 -6.87
N PRO A 10 7.87 11.34 -6.14
CA PRO A 10 7.13 12.58 -5.93
C PRO A 10 8.00 13.65 -5.27
N LEU A 11 7.70 14.91 -5.55
CA LEU A 11 8.38 16.01 -4.87
C LEU A 11 8.06 15.99 -3.36
N PRO A 12 8.98 16.46 -2.50
CA PRO A 12 8.75 16.41 -1.04
C PRO A 12 7.44 17.05 -0.60
N GLU A 13 7.02 18.15 -1.22
CA GLU A 13 5.76 18.83 -0.93
C GLU A 13 4.52 18.00 -1.30
N ASN A 14 4.69 16.95 -2.09
CA ASN A 14 3.60 16.07 -2.55
C ASN A 14 3.61 14.71 -1.85
N LEU A 15 4.37 14.53 -0.78
CA LEU A 15 4.45 13.25 -0.06
C LEU A 15 3.30 13.05 0.92
N THR A 16 2.91 14.07 1.67
CA THR A 16 1.86 13.97 2.67
C THR A 16 0.82 15.08 2.50
N GLU A 17 -0.43 14.79 2.86
CA GLU A 17 -1.54 15.74 2.77
C GLU A 17 -1.64 16.65 3.99
N HIS A 18 -1.22 16.14 5.16
CA HIS A 18 -1.34 16.84 6.43
C HIS A 18 0.00 17.47 6.84
N ARG A 19 -0.08 18.43 7.76
CA ARG A 19 1.08 19.03 8.40
C ARG A 19 1.07 18.61 9.87
N CYS A 20 1.91 17.66 10.23
CA CYS A 20 2.04 17.16 11.59
C CYS A 20 3.46 16.60 11.76
N ASP A 21 3.87 16.36 13.00
CA ASP A 21 5.22 15.85 13.29
C ASP A 21 5.49 14.51 12.62
N GLU A 22 4.51 13.62 12.64
CA GLU A 22 4.59 12.32 11.99
C GLU A 22 4.73 12.46 10.47
N CYS A 23 3.97 13.37 9.87
CA CYS A 23 4.06 13.67 8.45
C CYS A 23 5.42 14.25 8.08
N ASP A 24 5.98 15.12 8.92
CA ASP A 24 7.31 15.69 8.70
C ASP A 24 8.37 14.61 8.71
N GLY A 25 8.25 13.62 9.61
CA GLY A 25 9.15 12.47 9.66
C GLY A 25 9.08 11.64 8.37
N VAL A 26 7.87 11.40 7.85
CA VAL A 26 7.68 10.69 6.58
C VAL A 26 8.32 11.46 5.43
N LYS A 27 8.13 12.78 5.36
CA LYS A 27 8.76 13.61 4.34
C LYS A 27 10.28 13.55 4.40
N ASP A 28 10.84 13.64 5.59
CA ASP A 28 12.30 13.58 5.77
C ASP A 28 12.84 12.22 5.32
N ASP A 29 12.15 11.13 5.66
CA ASP A 29 12.60 9.78 5.34
C ASP A 29 12.48 9.46 3.84
N PHE A 30 11.42 9.92 3.17
CA PHE A 30 11.14 9.54 1.79
C PHE A 30 11.52 10.59 0.74
N SER A 31 11.96 11.78 1.13
CA SER A 31 12.35 12.82 0.17
C SER A 31 13.45 12.33 -0.78
N GLY A 32 13.16 12.31 -2.08
CA GLY A 32 14.11 11.90 -3.10
C GLY A 32 14.39 10.40 -3.18
N VAL A 33 13.68 9.58 -2.41
CA VAL A 33 13.88 8.13 -2.39
C VAL A 33 13.07 7.48 -3.50
N GLU A 34 13.75 6.72 -4.37
CA GLU A 34 13.11 5.93 -5.41
C GLU A 34 12.56 4.63 -4.79
N TRP A 35 11.35 4.24 -5.19
CA TRP A 35 10.69 3.10 -4.54
C TRP A 35 11.51 1.80 -4.63
N TRP A 36 12.20 1.56 -5.74
CA TRP A 36 13.00 0.33 -5.93
C TRP A 36 14.32 0.33 -5.17
N SER A 37 14.74 1.49 -4.68
CA SER A 37 15.96 1.65 -3.88
C SER A 37 15.67 1.82 -2.39
N ALA A 38 14.39 1.81 -1.99
CA ALA A 38 14.01 1.99 -0.60
C ALA A 38 14.55 0.84 0.25
N ASP A 39 15.37 1.20 1.25
CA ASP A 39 15.97 0.25 2.17
C ASP A 39 14.89 -0.42 3.02
N GLY A 40 15.06 -1.72 3.30
CA GLY A 40 14.16 -2.45 4.19
C GLY A 40 14.01 -1.82 5.56
N ALA A 41 15.10 -1.26 6.12
CA ALA A 41 15.05 -0.56 7.40
C ALA A 41 14.18 0.70 7.33
N LEU A 42 14.21 1.42 6.21
CA LEU A 42 13.35 2.59 5.97
C LEU A 42 11.88 2.19 5.98
N ILE A 43 11.54 1.12 5.28
CA ILE A 43 10.15 0.62 5.21
C ILE A 43 9.70 0.12 6.58
N ASP A 44 10.53 -0.64 7.29
CA ASP A 44 10.21 -1.15 8.62
C ASP A 44 9.94 -0.02 9.62
N LYS A 45 10.73 1.04 9.56
CA LYS A 45 10.54 2.23 10.41
C LYS A 45 9.20 2.90 10.14
N ASN A 46 8.72 2.85 8.91
CA ASN A 46 7.51 3.52 8.46
C ASN A 46 6.36 2.54 8.15
N TYR A 47 6.33 1.39 8.80
CA TYR A 47 5.41 0.29 8.48
C TYR A 47 3.92 0.67 8.53
N GLU A 48 3.55 1.66 9.33
CA GLU A 48 2.17 2.10 9.49
C GLU A 48 1.84 3.42 8.78
N GLU A 49 2.79 3.97 8.01
CA GLU A 49 2.70 5.34 7.50
C GLU A 49 2.03 5.47 6.11
N LEU A 50 1.71 4.36 5.44
CA LEU A 50 1.04 4.40 4.13
C LEU A 50 -0.19 5.33 4.10
N PRO A 51 -1.06 5.35 5.13
CA PRO A 51 -2.22 6.24 5.10
C PRO A 51 -1.90 7.74 5.11
N LEU A 52 -0.69 8.12 5.53
CA LEU A 52 -0.28 9.53 5.57
C LEU A 52 0.13 10.07 4.21
N PHE A 53 0.46 9.20 3.27
CA PHE A 53 0.86 9.61 1.92
C PHE A 53 -0.31 10.23 1.15
N THR A 54 0.03 11.17 0.25
CA THR A 54 -0.91 11.62 -0.77
C THR A 54 -1.31 10.44 -1.67
N LEU A 55 -2.33 10.62 -2.51
CA LEU A 55 -2.72 9.61 -3.50
C LEU A 55 -1.54 9.25 -4.41
N GLU A 56 -0.80 10.27 -4.86
CA GLU A 56 0.38 10.11 -5.72
C GLU A 56 1.48 9.31 -5.02
N ALA A 57 1.83 9.70 -3.79
CA ALA A 57 2.90 9.05 -3.05
C ALA A 57 2.51 7.63 -2.63
N PHE A 58 1.27 7.40 -2.24
CA PHE A 58 0.77 6.07 -1.95
C PHE A 58 0.94 5.14 -3.16
N HIS A 59 0.48 5.59 -4.32
CA HIS A 59 0.63 4.83 -5.56
C HIS A 59 2.10 4.55 -5.88
N TYR A 60 2.94 5.55 -5.69
CA TYR A 60 4.38 5.45 -6.00
C TYR A 60 5.12 4.48 -5.08
N TYR A 61 4.90 4.57 -3.76
CA TYR A 61 5.65 3.80 -2.77
C TYR A 61 5.05 2.44 -2.42
N LEU A 62 3.81 2.19 -2.79
CA LEU A 62 3.15 0.91 -2.49
C LEU A 62 4.01 -0.30 -2.87
N PRO A 63 4.64 -0.37 -4.07
CA PRO A 63 5.45 -1.54 -4.41
C PRO A 63 6.61 -1.79 -3.44
N ALA A 64 7.22 -0.75 -2.86
CA ALA A 64 8.27 -0.92 -1.87
C ALA A 64 7.75 -1.62 -0.60
N PHE A 65 6.57 -1.23 -0.13
CA PHE A 65 5.93 -1.86 1.02
C PHE A 65 5.51 -3.29 0.73
N LEU A 66 4.96 -3.56 -0.46
CA LEU A 66 4.56 -4.92 -0.83
C LEU A 66 5.76 -5.86 -0.98
N LEU A 67 6.86 -5.38 -1.58
CA LEU A 67 8.08 -6.18 -1.68
C LEU A 67 8.64 -6.52 -0.30
N ARG A 68 8.65 -5.55 0.62
CA ARG A 68 9.09 -5.78 1.98
C ARG A 68 8.18 -6.75 2.72
N ALA A 69 6.87 -6.66 2.47
CA ALA A 69 5.88 -7.57 3.05
C ALA A 69 6.12 -9.02 2.61
N VAL A 70 6.44 -9.26 1.33
CA VAL A 70 6.67 -10.62 0.84
C VAL A 70 8.05 -11.18 1.20
N ASP A 71 9.02 -10.34 1.54
CA ASP A 71 10.33 -10.79 2.04
C ASP A 71 10.20 -11.65 3.30
N ALA A 72 9.24 -11.31 4.16
CA ALA A 72 8.88 -12.10 5.32
C ALA A 72 7.36 -12.29 5.31
N PHE A 73 6.90 -13.23 4.51
CA PHE A 73 5.47 -13.52 4.32
C PHE A 73 4.94 -14.32 5.51
N ASP A 74 4.67 -13.59 6.60
CA ASP A 74 4.30 -14.13 7.90
C ASP A 74 3.28 -13.21 8.57
N PRO A 75 2.25 -13.77 9.28
CA PRO A 75 1.25 -12.96 9.97
C PRO A 75 1.80 -11.98 11.01
N ASP A 76 2.98 -12.27 11.56
CA ASP A 76 3.61 -11.40 12.58
C ASP A 76 4.40 -10.25 11.96
N ASN A 77 4.52 -10.19 10.64
CA ASN A 77 5.21 -9.09 9.96
C ASN A 77 4.33 -7.85 9.94
N GLU A 78 4.74 -6.82 10.67
CA GLU A 78 3.98 -5.56 10.78
C GLU A 78 3.81 -4.82 9.44
N VAL A 79 4.82 -4.87 8.58
CA VAL A 79 4.73 -4.27 7.24
C VAL A 79 3.62 -4.95 6.44
N LEU A 80 3.56 -6.28 6.51
CA LEU A 80 2.51 -7.05 5.85
C LEU A 80 1.12 -6.71 6.40
N GLU A 81 0.98 -6.69 7.73
CA GLU A 81 -0.28 -6.39 8.41
C GLU A 81 -0.82 -5.02 8.00
N PHE A 82 -0.01 -3.98 8.10
CA PHE A 82 -0.44 -2.62 7.77
C PHE A 82 -0.61 -2.40 6.27
N SER A 83 0.10 -3.15 5.44
CA SER A 83 -0.15 -3.16 3.99
C SER A 83 -1.53 -3.73 3.68
N ILE A 84 -1.92 -4.83 4.34
CA ILE A 84 -3.27 -5.39 4.20
C ILE A 84 -4.32 -4.34 4.58
N TYR A 85 -4.17 -3.72 5.75
CA TYR A 85 -5.12 -2.69 6.21
C TYR A 85 -5.23 -1.51 5.25
N SER A 86 -4.11 -1.11 4.67
CA SER A 86 -4.09 -0.01 3.69
C SER A 86 -4.77 -0.35 2.37
N LEU A 87 -4.86 -1.64 2.04
CA LEU A 87 -5.47 -2.13 0.80
C LEU A 87 -6.91 -2.61 1.00
N THR A 88 -7.37 -2.73 2.24
CA THR A 88 -8.71 -3.24 2.58
C THR A 88 -9.46 -2.19 3.39
N PRO A 89 -10.19 -1.29 2.72
CA PRO A 89 -10.79 -0.15 3.39
C PRO A 89 -11.85 -0.53 4.42
N THR A 90 -12.07 0.36 5.35
CA THR A 90 -13.10 0.23 6.36
C THR A 90 -14.49 0.39 5.75
N LYS A 91 -15.52 0.32 6.59
CA LYS A 91 -16.91 0.36 6.15
C LYS A 91 -17.49 1.76 6.02
N THR A 92 -16.70 2.82 6.25
CA THR A 92 -17.24 4.19 6.22
C THR A 92 -17.32 4.73 4.79
N PRO A 93 -18.35 5.54 4.47
CA PRO A 93 -18.46 6.14 3.13
C PRO A 93 -17.29 7.04 2.74
N THR A 94 -16.66 7.70 3.70
CA THR A 94 -15.49 8.56 3.45
C THR A 94 -14.30 7.73 3.01
N ASP A 95 -14.08 6.59 3.65
CA ASP A 95 -13.00 5.68 3.28
C ASP A 95 -13.22 5.11 1.87
N ASP A 96 -14.47 4.76 1.53
CA ASP A 96 -14.80 4.26 0.20
C ASP A 96 -14.42 5.26 -0.89
N ARG A 97 -14.74 6.55 -0.71
CA ARG A 97 -14.40 7.60 -1.69
C ARG A 97 -12.89 7.75 -1.84
N ARG A 98 -12.16 7.75 -0.74
CA ARG A 98 -10.71 7.87 -0.74
C ARG A 98 -10.07 6.68 -1.47
N TYR A 99 -10.57 5.49 -1.21
CA TYR A 99 -10.09 4.28 -1.87
C TYR A 99 -10.33 4.29 -3.36
N ARG A 100 -11.50 4.71 -3.81
CA ARG A 100 -11.81 4.80 -5.25
C ARG A 100 -10.92 5.81 -5.94
N ALA A 101 -10.60 6.92 -5.28
CA ALA A 101 -9.65 7.90 -5.79
C ALA A 101 -8.24 7.30 -5.94
N ARG A 102 -7.80 6.48 -4.97
CA ARG A 102 -6.53 5.77 -5.06
C ARG A 102 -6.51 4.79 -6.23
N LEU A 103 -7.58 3.99 -6.38
CA LEU A 103 -7.68 3.01 -7.45
C LEU A 103 -7.59 3.64 -8.84
N ALA A 104 -8.09 4.86 -8.99
CA ALA A 104 -8.08 5.57 -10.26
C ALA A 104 -6.66 5.85 -10.80
N LEU A 105 -5.64 5.83 -9.93
CA LEU A 105 -4.25 6.03 -10.31
C LEU A 105 -3.58 4.73 -10.80
N PHE A 106 -4.17 3.58 -10.52
CA PHE A 106 -3.55 2.28 -10.81
C PHE A 106 -3.87 1.82 -12.22
N THR A 107 -2.85 1.29 -12.90
CA THR A 107 -3.05 0.62 -14.19
C THR A 107 -3.71 -0.75 -13.98
N PRO A 108 -4.31 -1.36 -15.03
CA PRO A 108 -4.86 -2.73 -14.91
C PRO A 108 -3.83 -3.74 -14.43
N GLU A 109 -2.57 -3.62 -14.85
CA GLU A 109 -1.48 -4.53 -14.44
C GLU A 109 -1.17 -4.36 -12.95
N GLN A 110 -1.19 -3.13 -12.46
CA GLN A 110 -0.96 -2.83 -11.05
C GLN A 110 -2.12 -3.34 -10.19
N ILE A 111 -3.36 -3.17 -10.64
CA ILE A 111 -4.55 -3.72 -9.98
C ILE A 111 -4.42 -5.24 -9.87
N SER A 112 -4.03 -5.92 -10.96
CA SER A 112 -3.83 -7.37 -10.95
C SER A 112 -2.73 -7.78 -9.97
N ALA A 113 -1.65 -7.03 -9.89
CA ALA A 113 -0.55 -7.33 -8.96
C ALA A 113 -1.01 -7.23 -7.50
N VAL A 114 -1.77 -6.20 -7.15
CA VAL A 114 -2.30 -6.03 -5.80
C VAL A 114 -3.34 -7.11 -5.48
N ALA A 115 -4.25 -7.39 -6.42
CA ALA A 115 -5.23 -8.46 -6.25
C ALA A 115 -4.54 -9.81 -6.02
N GLY A 116 -3.48 -10.10 -6.79
CA GLY A 116 -2.68 -11.31 -6.62
C GLY A 116 -2.05 -11.42 -5.23
N PHE A 117 -1.50 -10.32 -4.72
CA PHE A 117 -0.96 -10.26 -3.37
C PHE A 117 -2.04 -10.61 -2.32
N LEU A 118 -3.20 -10.01 -2.43
CA LEU A 118 -4.31 -10.27 -1.50
C LEU A 118 -4.85 -11.71 -1.64
N GLU A 119 -4.89 -12.24 -2.84
CA GLU A 119 -5.33 -13.62 -3.08
C GLU A 119 -4.37 -14.64 -2.46
N GLU A 120 -3.07 -14.39 -2.48
CA GLU A 120 -2.07 -15.24 -1.81
C GLU A 120 -2.31 -15.28 -0.30
N ILE A 121 -2.68 -14.15 0.31
CA ILE A 121 -3.02 -14.10 1.72
C ILE A 121 -4.27 -14.94 1.99
N GLN A 122 -5.27 -14.83 1.14
CA GLN A 122 -6.53 -15.56 1.28
C GLN A 122 -6.35 -17.08 1.14
N ASN A 123 -5.33 -17.50 0.42
CA ASN A 123 -5.02 -18.94 0.20
C ASN A 123 -4.08 -19.52 1.24
N ASP A 124 -3.62 -18.74 2.20
CA ASP A 124 -2.67 -19.18 3.23
C ASP A 124 -3.36 -19.22 4.59
N GLU A 125 -3.45 -20.42 5.18
CA GLU A 125 -4.15 -20.65 6.46
C GLU A 125 -3.60 -19.82 7.61
N ARG A 126 -2.32 -19.46 7.56
CA ARG A 126 -1.69 -18.65 8.61
C ARG A 126 -2.30 -17.26 8.72
N PHE A 127 -2.95 -16.76 7.64
CA PHE A 127 -3.56 -15.43 7.59
C PHE A 127 -5.07 -15.45 7.86
N TYR A 128 -5.53 -16.48 8.57
CA TYR A 128 -6.95 -16.64 8.90
C TYR A 128 -7.60 -15.37 9.47
N ASP A 129 -6.90 -14.65 10.34
CA ASP A 129 -7.43 -13.45 10.98
C ASP A 129 -7.70 -12.29 10.01
N TYR A 130 -7.11 -12.35 8.81
CA TYR A 130 -7.26 -11.30 7.79
C TYR A 130 -8.27 -11.64 6.71
N TYR A 131 -8.83 -12.84 6.70
CA TYR A 131 -9.67 -13.32 5.60
C TYR A 131 -10.89 -12.44 5.33
N ALA A 132 -11.58 -11.98 6.38
CA ALA A 132 -12.76 -11.15 6.23
C ALA A 132 -12.43 -9.81 5.57
N ASP A 133 -11.34 -9.17 6.00
CA ASP A 133 -10.90 -7.89 5.44
C ASP A 133 -10.42 -8.05 4.00
N VAL A 134 -9.65 -9.07 3.73
CA VAL A 134 -9.12 -9.35 2.39
C VAL A 134 -10.26 -9.67 1.42
N GLU A 135 -11.22 -10.52 1.83
CA GLU A 135 -12.39 -10.85 0.99
C GLU A 135 -13.19 -9.60 0.66
N ARG A 136 -13.43 -8.75 1.64
CA ARG A 136 -14.16 -7.50 1.43
C ARG A 136 -13.41 -6.56 0.48
N GLY A 137 -12.11 -6.40 0.66
CA GLY A 137 -11.28 -5.57 -0.20
C GLY A 137 -11.24 -6.05 -1.64
N LEU A 138 -11.07 -7.35 -1.83
CA LEU A 138 -11.09 -7.96 -3.17
C LEU A 138 -12.45 -7.76 -3.84
N ARG A 139 -13.52 -8.11 -3.14
CA ARG A 139 -14.89 -8.06 -3.69
C ARG A 139 -15.32 -6.63 -4.01
N LYS A 140 -15.02 -5.67 -3.15
CA LYS A 140 -15.48 -4.29 -3.33
C LYS A 140 -14.62 -3.47 -4.28
N PHE A 141 -13.32 -3.71 -4.32
CA PHE A 141 -12.39 -2.80 -4.97
C PHE A 141 -11.48 -3.48 -6.00
N TRP A 142 -10.68 -4.44 -5.57
CA TRP A 142 -9.59 -4.94 -6.42
C TRP A 142 -10.06 -5.85 -7.55
N HIS A 143 -11.05 -6.72 -7.32
CA HIS A 143 -11.64 -7.54 -8.37
C HIS A 143 -12.55 -6.71 -9.30
N VAL A 144 -13.27 -5.73 -8.76
CA VAL A 144 -14.14 -4.86 -9.55
C VAL A 144 -13.30 -3.96 -10.47
N ALA A 145 -12.22 -3.39 -9.95
CA ALA A 145 -11.31 -2.55 -10.74
C ALA A 145 -10.58 -3.34 -11.83
N LYS A 146 -10.36 -4.65 -11.61
CA LYS A 146 -9.74 -5.56 -12.57
C LYS A 146 -10.64 -5.85 -13.77
N SER A 147 -11.94 -5.75 -13.59
CA SER A 147 -12.94 -5.95 -14.64
C SER A 147 -12.99 -4.74 -15.60
#